data_44a9dab283c1fa11ca4342a55f2e8127
#
_entry.id   44a9dab283c1fa11ca4342a55f2e8127
#
_cell.length_a   1.000
_cell.length_b   1.000
_cell.length_c   1.000
_cell.angle_alpha   90.00
_cell.angle_beta   90.00
_cell.angle_gamma   90.00
#
_symmetry.space_group_name_H-M   'P 1'
#
loop_
_entity.id
_entity.type
_entity.pdbx_description
1 polymer ?
#
loop_
_entity_poly.entity_id
_entity_poly.type
_entity_poly.pdbx_seq_one_letter_code
_entity_poly.pdbx_strand_id
1 'polypeptide(L)'
;MSISIPWRGLRLQLIVVTGCLLAMVAMIVTSPSQLRYDEHNHIGLTQLVATNGWRDALLSPENRSAAGPLYPAIHLMLSPITHLQPPAIRWVNFGCFLGVVLLLARCKPVEPVAPRLLSGFTLLAVPFLWPAVGMALTELPALLFFTCFVLLFLRLIDSDVVLSPGTFGLAFLAGLCLGAAILGRQTYLVVVPALVVLMFWLREKWSSVLICIINSLAACSWLFVLWHGLAPPHYYRIAESSGSFANLLFSLSYAAAATLFLNPAWLLRQRVTVWIISTLCGFALSYFARNYESPPAKSLLVHTFGNQFGLWIGFVVGCVLATIGVVWAWTTFKTFWRKRRDPGQVFLLLSLGALVLAPMKMTAQFSSRYIVGCLGVLFLVVGAPLESRRYWAARMFVGSVLGTAILWTYFQQS
;
A
#
# COMPACT_ATOMS: atom_id res chain seq x y z
N MET A 1 -28.94 -6.86 18.61
CA MET A 1 -28.31 -6.25 19.78
C MET A 1 -27.64 -4.94 19.33
N SER A 2 -28.27 -3.76 19.59
CA SER A 2 -27.70 -2.47 19.22
C SER A 2 -26.61 -2.11 20.25
N ILE A 3 -25.35 -2.22 19.85
CA ILE A 3 -24.23 -1.77 20.69
C ILE A 3 -24.27 -0.23 20.65
N SER A 4 -24.85 0.39 21.66
CA SER A 4 -24.76 1.83 21.86
C SER A 4 -23.30 2.18 22.21
N ILE A 5 -22.54 2.64 21.23
CA ILE A 5 -21.19 3.18 21.49
C ILE A 5 -21.38 4.45 22.32
N PRO A 6 -20.89 4.52 23.56
CA PRO A 6 -21.10 5.71 24.37
C PRO A 6 -20.39 6.91 23.74
N TRP A 7 -21.12 7.99 23.50
CA TRP A 7 -20.71 9.25 22.85
C TRP A 7 -19.37 9.84 23.35
N ARG A 8 -19.04 9.64 24.63
CA ARG A 8 -17.78 10.12 25.23
C ARG A 8 -16.52 9.51 24.56
N GLY A 9 -16.63 8.27 24.04
CA GLY A 9 -15.51 7.66 23.37
C GLY A 9 -15.31 8.12 21.92
N LEU A 10 -16.38 8.46 21.23
CA LEU A 10 -16.33 8.96 19.87
C LEU A 10 -15.63 10.32 19.82
N ARG A 11 -15.84 11.16 20.85
CA ARG A 11 -15.21 12.48 20.91
C ARG A 11 -13.68 12.43 20.91
N LEU A 12 -13.06 11.57 21.73
CA LEU A 12 -11.60 11.43 21.75
C LEU A 12 -11.06 10.99 20.38
N GLN A 13 -11.73 10.03 19.77
CA GLN A 13 -11.31 9.52 18.45
C GLN A 13 -11.44 10.60 17.38
N LEU A 14 -12.50 11.38 17.38
CA LEU A 14 -12.69 12.51 16.47
C LEU A 14 -11.59 13.57 16.67
N ILE A 15 -11.28 13.94 17.92
CA ILE A 15 -10.20 14.92 18.21
C ILE A 15 -8.88 14.41 17.68
N VAL A 16 -8.53 13.15 17.91
CA VAL A 16 -7.26 12.58 17.46
C VAL A 16 -7.19 12.54 15.93
N VAL A 17 -8.24 12.06 15.25
CA VAL A 17 -8.29 12.05 13.77
C VAL A 17 -8.20 13.46 13.21
N THR A 18 -8.95 14.41 13.78
CA THR A 18 -8.89 15.80 13.35
C THR A 18 -7.48 16.37 13.53
N GLY A 19 -6.82 16.09 14.66
CA GLY A 19 -5.43 16.49 14.89
C GLY A 19 -4.47 15.92 13.85
N CYS A 20 -4.60 14.62 13.51
CA CYS A 20 -3.78 13.99 12.46
C CYS A 20 -4.03 14.61 11.08
N LEU A 21 -5.30 14.88 10.73
CA LEU A 21 -5.65 15.53 9.47
C LEU A 21 -5.13 16.97 9.40
N LEU A 22 -5.27 17.72 10.48
CA LEU A 22 -4.72 19.08 10.55
C LEU A 22 -3.19 19.09 10.43
N ALA A 23 -2.50 18.14 11.07
CA ALA A 23 -1.06 17.98 10.91
C ALA A 23 -0.67 17.68 9.45
N MET A 24 -1.40 16.77 8.78
CA MET A 24 -1.17 16.48 7.36
C MET A 24 -1.43 17.71 6.47
N VAL A 25 -2.54 18.39 6.69
CA VAL A 25 -2.88 19.64 5.97
C VAL A 25 -1.80 20.71 6.19
N ALA A 26 -1.36 20.92 7.43
CA ALA A 26 -0.30 21.85 7.75
C ALA A 26 1.00 21.50 7.00
N MET A 27 1.40 20.20 7.01
CA MET A 27 2.58 19.75 6.28
C MET A 27 2.48 20.00 4.77
N ILE A 28 1.31 19.83 4.15
CA ILE A 28 1.11 20.10 2.73
C ILE A 28 1.18 21.61 2.46
N VAL A 29 0.49 22.42 3.25
CA VAL A 29 0.42 23.89 3.06
C VAL A 29 1.78 24.55 3.28
N THR A 30 2.54 24.09 4.29
CA THR A 30 3.88 24.64 4.60
C THR A 30 4.99 23.94 3.84
N SER A 31 4.67 22.99 2.96
CA SER A 31 5.65 22.25 2.19
C SER A 31 6.39 23.13 1.19
N PRO A 32 7.63 22.76 0.81
CA PRO A 32 8.40 23.51 -0.17
C PRO A 32 7.64 23.74 -1.47
N SER A 33 7.78 24.93 -2.05
CA SER A 33 7.19 25.29 -3.36
C SER A 33 7.87 24.59 -4.55
N GLN A 34 8.97 23.89 -4.30
CA GLN A 34 9.68 23.08 -5.28
C GLN A 34 9.25 21.62 -5.18
N LEU A 35 9.33 20.89 -6.31
CA LEU A 35 9.22 19.45 -6.34
C LEU A 35 10.34 18.83 -5.50
N ARG A 36 10.05 17.76 -4.79
CA ARG A 36 11.01 17.07 -3.92
C ARG A 36 11.02 15.59 -4.20
N TYR A 37 12.17 14.96 -3.99
CA TYR A 37 12.34 13.53 -4.14
C TYR A 37 11.82 13.04 -5.52
N ASP A 38 11.08 11.94 -5.58
CA ASP A 38 10.52 11.36 -6.82
C ASP A 38 9.41 12.21 -7.49
N GLU A 39 8.92 13.29 -6.85
CA GLU A 39 7.95 14.20 -7.49
C GLU A 39 8.46 14.73 -8.82
N HIS A 40 9.78 15.04 -8.92
CA HIS A 40 10.42 15.48 -10.16
C HIS A 40 10.23 14.46 -11.30
N ASN A 41 10.39 13.18 -10.99
CA ASN A 41 10.29 12.13 -11.99
C ASN A 41 8.85 11.96 -12.48
N HIS A 42 7.88 12.02 -11.56
CA HIS A 42 6.48 11.79 -11.88
C HIS A 42 5.82 12.99 -12.57
N ILE A 43 6.10 14.20 -12.11
CA ILE A 43 5.60 15.42 -12.73
C ILE A 43 6.36 15.69 -14.05
N GLY A 44 7.66 15.37 -14.11
CA GLY A 44 8.42 15.43 -15.35
C GLY A 44 7.80 14.54 -16.45
N LEU A 45 7.40 13.31 -16.14
CA LEU A 45 6.66 12.47 -17.09
C LEU A 45 5.33 13.13 -17.49
N THR A 46 4.62 13.78 -16.56
CA THR A 46 3.36 14.48 -16.87
C THR A 46 3.59 15.63 -17.85
N GLN A 47 4.68 16.38 -17.68
CA GLN A 47 5.06 17.47 -18.57
C GLN A 47 5.48 16.94 -19.94
N LEU A 48 6.26 15.84 -19.99
CA LEU A 48 6.62 15.17 -21.27
C LEU A 48 5.39 14.70 -22.03
N VAL A 49 4.36 14.16 -21.34
CA VAL A 49 3.10 13.77 -21.99
C VAL A 49 2.36 14.98 -22.56
N ALA A 50 2.36 16.11 -21.83
CA ALA A 50 1.73 17.33 -22.30
C ALA A 50 2.38 17.91 -23.55
N THR A 51 3.71 17.78 -23.70
CA THR A 51 4.46 18.34 -24.82
C THR A 51 4.60 17.40 -26.01
N ASN A 52 4.89 16.12 -25.76
CA ASN A 52 5.29 15.15 -26.77
C ASN A 52 4.19 14.10 -27.08
N GLY A 53 3.08 14.11 -26.31
CA GLY A 53 2.06 13.07 -26.38
C GLY A 53 2.45 11.79 -25.65
N TRP A 54 1.47 10.88 -25.51
CA TRP A 54 1.59 9.70 -24.65
C TRP A 54 2.70 8.73 -25.08
N ARG A 55 2.73 8.38 -26.38
CA ARG A 55 3.66 7.37 -26.89
C ARG A 55 5.10 7.79 -26.69
N ASP A 56 5.43 9.00 -27.17
CA ASP A 56 6.80 9.50 -27.19
C ASP A 56 7.30 9.79 -25.76
N ALA A 57 6.43 10.31 -24.90
CA ALA A 57 6.75 10.53 -23.49
C ALA A 57 7.04 9.23 -22.72
N LEU A 58 6.23 8.18 -22.95
CA LEU A 58 6.38 6.88 -22.25
C LEU A 58 7.63 6.11 -22.72
N LEU A 59 8.12 6.36 -23.95
CA LEU A 59 9.32 5.78 -24.51
C LEU A 59 10.55 6.68 -24.40
N SER A 60 10.39 7.92 -23.99
CA SER A 60 11.47 8.90 -23.89
C SER A 60 12.57 8.45 -22.93
N PRO A 61 13.85 8.61 -23.28
CA PRO A 61 14.96 8.44 -22.35
C PRO A 61 14.95 9.45 -21.18
N GLU A 62 14.20 10.55 -21.31
CA GLU A 62 13.99 11.54 -20.25
C GLU A 62 12.96 11.08 -19.21
N ASN A 63 12.15 10.05 -19.54
CA ASN A 63 11.21 9.47 -18.61
C ASN A 63 11.94 8.74 -17.47
N ARG A 64 12.04 9.40 -16.33
CA ARG A 64 12.64 8.85 -15.11
C ARG A 64 11.61 8.22 -14.17
N SER A 65 10.35 8.13 -14.58
CA SER A 65 9.29 7.50 -13.78
C SER A 65 9.11 6.04 -14.18
N ALA A 66 9.21 5.13 -13.21
CA ALA A 66 8.83 3.73 -13.43
C ALA A 66 7.30 3.51 -13.42
N ALA A 67 6.51 4.53 -13.10
CA ALA A 67 5.06 4.44 -13.07
C ALA A 67 4.45 4.49 -14.47
N GLY A 68 3.30 3.85 -14.62
CA GLY A 68 2.53 3.91 -15.85
C GLY A 68 1.70 5.19 -15.99
N PRO A 69 0.82 5.23 -17.00
CA PRO A 69 0.13 6.45 -17.45
C PRO A 69 -0.98 6.96 -16.52
N LEU A 70 -1.44 6.19 -15.53
CA LEU A 70 -2.53 6.62 -14.65
C LEU A 70 -2.20 7.93 -13.93
N TYR A 71 -1.00 8.05 -13.39
CA TYR A 71 -0.57 9.23 -12.65
C TYR A 71 -0.52 10.48 -13.53
N PRO A 72 0.20 10.49 -14.68
CA PRO A 72 0.16 11.62 -15.61
C PRO A 72 -1.26 11.96 -16.06
N ALA A 73 -2.13 10.97 -16.31
CA ALA A 73 -3.51 11.22 -16.74
C ALA A 73 -4.29 12.04 -15.71
N ILE A 74 -4.22 11.66 -14.43
CA ILE A 74 -4.89 12.38 -13.34
C ILE A 74 -4.35 13.80 -13.23
N HIS A 75 -3.02 13.97 -13.25
CA HIS A 75 -2.41 15.28 -13.09
C HIS A 75 -2.62 16.20 -14.30
N LEU A 76 -2.69 15.66 -15.53
CA LEU A 76 -3.07 16.43 -16.72
C LEU A 76 -4.52 16.90 -16.65
N MET A 77 -5.44 16.03 -16.22
CA MET A 77 -6.84 16.44 -16.02
C MET A 77 -6.99 17.54 -14.98
N LEU A 78 -6.14 17.54 -13.96
CA LEU A 78 -6.18 18.53 -12.88
C LEU A 78 -5.20 19.69 -13.10
N SER A 79 -4.45 19.71 -14.19
CA SER A 79 -3.47 20.78 -14.49
C SER A 79 -4.07 22.19 -14.55
N PRO A 80 -5.33 22.41 -15.00
CA PRO A 80 -5.92 23.74 -14.96
C PRO A 80 -6.08 24.31 -13.55
N ILE A 81 -6.15 23.42 -12.53
CA ILE A 81 -6.31 23.82 -11.12
C ILE A 81 -4.97 23.79 -10.39
N THR A 82 -4.13 22.77 -10.67
CA THR A 82 -2.89 22.55 -9.93
C THR A 82 -1.68 23.24 -10.56
N HIS A 83 -1.78 23.65 -11.82
CA HIS A 83 -0.68 24.18 -12.64
C HIS A 83 0.57 23.30 -12.59
N LEU A 84 0.43 22.02 -12.20
CA LEU A 84 1.50 21.05 -11.96
C LEU A 84 2.57 21.53 -10.97
N GLN A 85 2.17 22.38 -10.00
CA GLN A 85 3.06 23.01 -9.03
C GLN A 85 2.69 22.65 -7.58
N PRO A 86 3.69 22.43 -6.69
CA PRO A 86 3.43 22.36 -5.26
C PRO A 86 2.92 23.72 -4.71
N PRO A 87 2.11 23.71 -3.64
CA PRO A 87 1.57 22.55 -2.95
C PRO A 87 0.34 21.94 -3.62
N ALA A 88 -0.21 22.56 -4.69
CA ALA A 88 -1.49 22.17 -5.29
C ALA A 88 -1.52 20.70 -5.76
N ILE A 89 -0.44 20.19 -6.39
CA ILE A 89 -0.36 18.80 -6.82
C ILE A 89 -0.44 17.78 -5.67
N ARG A 90 0.02 18.16 -4.46
CA ARG A 90 0.04 17.29 -3.29
C ARG A 90 -1.36 17.02 -2.73
N TRP A 91 -2.29 17.96 -2.95
CA TRP A 91 -3.70 17.78 -2.59
C TRP A 91 -4.38 16.65 -3.37
N VAL A 92 -3.88 16.29 -4.55
CA VAL A 92 -4.40 15.17 -5.34
C VAL A 92 -4.23 13.86 -4.56
N ASN A 93 -3.05 13.62 -4.02
CA ASN A 93 -2.77 12.42 -3.24
C ASN A 93 -3.56 12.41 -1.91
N PHE A 94 -3.67 13.55 -1.24
CA PHE A 94 -4.52 13.67 -0.06
C PHE A 94 -5.98 13.36 -0.38
N GLY A 95 -6.51 13.84 -1.52
CA GLY A 95 -7.85 13.51 -2.01
C GLY A 95 -8.02 12.02 -2.30
N CYS A 96 -7.02 11.37 -2.95
CA CYS A 96 -7.01 9.94 -3.17
C CYS A 96 -7.02 9.16 -1.84
N PHE A 97 -6.26 9.60 -0.84
CA PHE A 97 -6.30 9.00 0.50
C PHE A 97 -7.69 9.07 1.14
N LEU A 98 -8.35 10.23 1.09
CA LEU A 98 -9.72 10.37 1.59
C LEU A 98 -10.68 9.43 0.85
N GLY A 99 -10.51 9.28 -0.48
CA GLY A 99 -11.25 8.31 -1.29
C GLY A 99 -11.03 6.86 -0.81
N VAL A 100 -9.80 6.47 -0.52
CA VAL A 100 -9.48 5.14 0.05
C VAL A 100 -10.19 4.93 1.39
N VAL A 101 -10.14 5.91 2.30
CA VAL A 101 -10.83 5.83 3.60
C VAL A 101 -12.34 5.66 3.42
N LEU A 102 -12.96 6.43 2.52
CA LEU A 102 -14.38 6.32 2.22
C LEU A 102 -14.77 4.95 1.65
N LEU A 103 -13.96 4.40 0.75
CA LEU A 103 -14.18 3.07 0.18
C LEU A 103 -14.07 1.99 1.25
N LEU A 104 -13.03 2.03 2.09
CA LEU A 104 -12.85 1.07 3.18
C LEU A 104 -13.97 1.14 4.21
N ALA A 105 -14.51 2.33 4.49
CA ALA A 105 -15.67 2.49 5.34
C ALA A 105 -16.94 1.81 4.77
N ARG A 106 -17.05 1.68 3.45
CA ARG A 106 -18.15 0.99 2.77
C ARG A 106 -18.05 -0.55 2.78
N CYS A 107 -16.87 -1.09 3.06
CA CYS A 107 -16.67 -2.54 3.17
C CYS A 107 -17.27 -3.14 4.46
N LYS A 108 -17.71 -2.32 5.43
CA LYS A 108 -18.30 -2.76 6.70
C LYS A 108 -19.72 -2.21 6.90
N PRO A 109 -20.72 -2.67 6.16
CA PRO A 109 -22.06 -2.07 6.15
C PRO A 109 -22.83 -2.21 7.49
N VAL A 110 -22.46 -3.16 8.34
CA VAL A 110 -23.20 -3.47 9.58
C VAL A 110 -22.93 -2.45 10.70
N GLU A 111 -21.81 -1.72 10.65
CA GLU A 111 -21.47 -0.72 11.67
C GLU A 111 -22.04 0.67 11.31
N PRO A 112 -22.32 1.56 12.30
CA PRO A 112 -22.67 2.95 12.02
C PRO A 112 -21.59 3.70 11.21
N VAL A 113 -21.96 4.73 10.45
CA VAL A 113 -21.05 5.42 9.52
C VAL A 113 -19.84 6.03 10.23
N ALA A 114 -20.02 6.69 11.36
CA ALA A 114 -18.94 7.37 12.08
C ALA A 114 -17.83 6.41 12.57
N PRO A 115 -18.13 5.28 13.25
CA PRO A 115 -17.11 4.28 13.59
C PRO A 115 -16.38 3.70 12.37
N ARG A 116 -17.08 3.50 11.26
CA ARG A 116 -16.46 2.99 10.03
C ARG A 116 -15.42 3.96 9.47
N LEU A 117 -15.77 5.24 9.39
CA LEU A 117 -14.84 6.29 8.94
C LEU A 117 -13.64 6.40 9.89
N LEU A 118 -13.87 6.44 11.20
CA LEU A 118 -12.79 6.47 12.19
C LEU A 118 -11.87 5.26 12.08
N SER A 119 -12.44 4.06 11.84
CA SER A 119 -11.66 2.87 11.55
C SER A 119 -10.79 3.05 10.33
N GLY A 120 -11.30 3.60 9.22
CA GLY A 120 -10.54 3.88 8.01
C GLY A 120 -9.39 4.87 8.23
N PHE A 121 -9.63 5.93 9.00
CA PHE A 121 -8.59 6.89 9.36
C PHE A 121 -7.47 6.31 10.23
N THR A 122 -7.63 5.10 10.80
CA THR A 122 -6.52 4.41 11.49
C THR A 122 -5.33 4.15 10.56
N LEU A 123 -5.49 4.21 9.25
CA LEU A 123 -4.39 4.18 8.30
C LEU A 123 -3.36 5.29 8.54
N LEU A 124 -3.76 6.46 9.08
CA LEU A 124 -2.84 7.53 9.47
C LEU A 124 -1.90 7.17 10.63
N ALA A 125 -2.21 6.09 11.37
CA ALA A 125 -1.26 5.55 12.35
C ALA A 125 -0.05 4.88 11.69
N VAL A 126 -0.07 4.58 10.38
CA VAL A 126 1.04 3.95 9.66
C VAL A 126 2.01 5.03 9.19
N PRO A 127 3.23 5.16 9.79
CA PRO A 127 4.09 6.32 9.56
C PRO A 127 4.54 6.47 8.10
N PHE A 128 4.89 5.38 7.44
CA PHE A 128 5.38 5.41 6.05
C PHE A 128 4.28 5.64 5.00
N LEU A 129 3.01 5.75 5.40
CA LEU A 129 1.93 6.22 4.54
C LEU A 129 2.00 7.75 4.34
N TRP A 130 2.55 8.50 5.30
CA TRP A 130 2.55 9.97 5.29
C TRP A 130 3.22 10.58 4.05
N PRO A 131 4.41 10.12 3.61
CA PRO A 131 4.99 10.61 2.35
C PRO A 131 4.08 10.35 1.14
N ALA A 132 3.44 9.19 1.07
CA ALA A 132 2.54 8.89 -0.04
C ALA A 132 1.29 9.80 -0.06
N VAL A 133 0.80 10.23 1.12
CA VAL A 133 -0.35 11.14 1.24
C VAL A 133 0.04 12.60 1.04
N GLY A 134 1.18 13.02 1.60
CA GLY A 134 1.59 14.43 1.63
C GLY A 134 2.43 14.88 0.43
N MET A 135 2.84 13.97 -0.46
CA MET A 135 3.62 14.26 -1.65
C MET A 135 2.90 13.78 -2.92
N ALA A 136 3.32 14.32 -4.06
CA ALA A 136 2.78 13.96 -5.37
C ALA A 136 3.43 12.65 -5.89
N LEU A 137 3.13 11.53 -5.24
CA LEU A 137 3.65 10.20 -5.53
C LEU A 137 2.59 9.28 -6.14
N THR A 138 3.01 8.23 -6.81
CA THR A 138 2.15 7.37 -7.64
C THR A 138 1.35 6.32 -6.85
N GLU A 139 1.68 6.11 -5.58
CA GLU A 139 1.10 5.06 -4.74
C GLU A 139 -0.39 5.25 -4.49
N LEU A 140 -0.82 6.47 -4.12
CA LEU A 140 -2.19 6.72 -3.68
C LEU A 140 -3.22 6.64 -4.80
N PRO A 141 -3.00 7.21 -6.00
CA PRO A 141 -3.91 7.01 -7.11
C PRO A 141 -4.10 5.53 -7.46
N ALA A 142 -3.00 4.76 -7.52
CA ALA A 142 -3.08 3.32 -7.80
C ALA A 142 -3.78 2.55 -6.67
N LEU A 143 -3.52 2.87 -5.39
CA LEU A 143 -4.20 2.28 -4.23
C LEU A 143 -5.71 2.59 -4.23
N LEU A 144 -6.11 3.78 -4.65
CA LEU A 144 -7.54 4.14 -4.76
C LEU A 144 -8.27 3.21 -5.73
N PHE A 145 -7.74 3.04 -6.94
CA PHE A 145 -8.34 2.14 -7.94
C PHE A 145 -8.27 0.68 -7.49
N PHE A 146 -7.18 0.27 -6.85
CA PHE A 146 -7.07 -1.07 -6.28
C PHE A 146 -8.09 -1.31 -5.17
N THR A 147 -8.35 -0.32 -4.30
CA THR A 147 -9.37 -0.43 -3.25
C THR A 147 -10.78 -0.47 -3.85
N CYS A 148 -11.05 0.29 -4.92
CA CYS A 148 -12.28 0.16 -5.71
C CYS A 148 -12.45 -1.27 -6.26
N PHE A 149 -11.40 -1.81 -6.90
CA PHE A 149 -11.39 -3.18 -7.39
C PHE A 149 -11.74 -4.17 -6.28
N VAL A 150 -11.05 -4.11 -5.15
CA VAL A 150 -11.29 -5.02 -4.01
C VAL A 150 -12.75 -4.94 -3.54
N LEU A 151 -13.31 -3.75 -3.39
CA LEU A 151 -14.71 -3.56 -2.99
C LEU A 151 -15.70 -4.16 -3.98
N LEU A 152 -15.50 -3.89 -5.27
CA LEU A 152 -16.37 -4.43 -6.34
C LEU A 152 -16.23 -5.95 -6.43
N PHE A 153 -15.03 -6.47 -6.30
CA PHE A 153 -14.77 -7.90 -6.38
C PHE A 153 -15.33 -8.67 -5.17
N LEU A 154 -15.26 -8.12 -3.95
CA LEU A 154 -15.92 -8.70 -2.78
C LEU A 154 -17.43 -8.75 -2.98
N ARG A 155 -18.06 -7.70 -3.51
CA ARG A 155 -19.48 -7.69 -3.84
C ARG A 155 -19.83 -8.74 -4.91
N LEU A 156 -18.95 -8.96 -5.87
CA LEU A 156 -19.09 -10.00 -6.89
C LEU A 156 -19.07 -11.40 -6.26
N ILE A 157 -18.16 -11.63 -5.31
CA ILE A 157 -18.08 -12.88 -4.55
C ILE A 157 -19.34 -13.12 -3.71
N ASP A 158 -19.84 -12.08 -3.06
CA ASP A 158 -21.01 -12.17 -2.16
C ASP A 158 -22.35 -12.24 -2.90
N SER A 159 -22.40 -11.99 -4.23
CA SER A 159 -23.65 -12.05 -4.98
C SER A 159 -24.12 -13.50 -5.13
N ASP A 160 -25.42 -13.76 -4.97
CA ASP A 160 -26.01 -15.11 -5.14
C ASP A 160 -26.18 -15.52 -6.62
N VAL A 161 -26.11 -14.56 -7.54
CA VAL A 161 -26.37 -14.76 -8.97
C VAL A 161 -25.05 -14.98 -9.71
N VAL A 162 -24.95 -16.10 -10.43
CA VAL A 162 -23.72 -16.51 -11.14
C VAL A 162 -23.41 -15.59 -12.32
N LEU A 163 -24.38 -15.33 -13.18
CA LEU A 163 -24.23 -14.43 -14.34
C LEU A 163 -25.55 -13.71 -14.62
N SER A 164 -25.57 -12.43 -14.37
CA SER A 164 -26.65 -11.49 -14.71
C SER A 164 -26.03 -10.23 -15.32
N PRO A 165 -26.81 -9.36 -15.96
CA PRO A 165 -26.31 -8.08 -16.43
C PRO A 165 -25.62 -7.27 -15.31
N GLY A 166 -26.11 -7.36 -14.06
CA GLY A 166 -25.52 -6.70 -12.90
C GLY A 166 -24.18 -7.29 -12.48
N THR A 167 -24.06 -8.63 -12.40
CA THR A 167 -22.78 -9.30 -12.06
C THR A 167 -21.76 -9.16 -13.17
N PHE A 168 -22.19 -9.16 -14.45
CA PHE A 168 -21.32 -8.83 -15.58
C PHE A 168 -20.75 -7.41 -15.43
N GLY A 169 -21.62 -6.40 -15.18
CA GLY A 169 -21.21 -5.01 -14.97
C GLY A 169 -20.24 -4.86 -13.79
N LEU A 170 -20.47 -5.56 -12.68
CA LEU A 170 -19.55 -5.57 -11.54
C LEU A 170 -18.20 -6.17 -11.91
N ALA A 171 -18.17 -7.31 -12.60
CA ALA A 171 -16.94 -7.97 -13.03
C ALA A 171 -16.15 -7.10 -14.01
N PHE A 172 -16.85 -6.47 -14.96
CA PHE A 172 -16.28 -5.55 -15.93
C PHE A 172 -15.63 -4.33 -15.23
N LEU A 173 -16.37 -3.65 -14.37
CA LEU A 173 -15.87 -2.48 -13.63
C LEU A 173 -14.73 -2.86 -12.67
N ALA A 174 -14.82 -4.00 -11.99
CA ALA A 174 -13.74 -4.51 -11.17
C ALA A 174 -12.46 -4.72 -12.00
N GLY A 175 -12.58 -5.34 -13.18
CA GLY A 175 -11.45 -5.52 -14.10
C GLY A 175 -10.85 -4.20 -14.55
N LEU A 176 -11.66 -3.21 -14.92
CA LEU A 176 -11.17 -1.88 -15.28
C LEU A 176 -10.45 -1.19 -14.11
N CYS A 177 -10.98 -1.29 -12.88
CA CYS A 177 -10.31 -0.73 -11.70
C CYS A 177 -8.97 -1.41 -11.43
N LEU A 178 -8.87 -2.74 -11.57
CA LEU A 178 -7.59 -3.44 -11.44
C LEU A 178 -6.62 -3.03 -12.56
N GLY A 179 -7.09 -2.95 -13.81
CA GLY A 179 -6.29 -2.46 -14.93
C GLY A 179 -5.76 -1.03 -14.71
N ALA A 180 -6.60 -0.13 -14.20
CA ALA A 180 -6.19 1.22 -13.84
C ALA A 180 -5.14 1.22 -12.69
N ALA A 181 -5.31 0.37 -11.67
CA ALA A 181 -4.31 0.21 -10.62
C ALA A 181 -2.97 -0.28 -11.17
N ILE A 182 -2.97 -1.25 -12.11
CA ILE A 182 -1.78 -1.75 -12.80
C ILE A 182 -1.13 -0.65 -13.64
N LEU A 183 -1.92 0.15 -14.36
CA LEU A 183 -1.44 1.33 -15.10
C LEU A 183 -0.86 2.41 -14.18
N GLY A 184 -1.27 2.44 -12.92
CA GLY A 184 -0.65 3.31 -11.92
C GLY A 184 0.65 2.73 -11.36
N ARG A 185 0.62 1.45 -11.00
CA ARG A 185 1.75 0.70 -10.42
C ARG A 185 1.70 -0.74 -10.89
N GLN A 186 2.66 -1.16 -11.71
CA GLN A 186 2.73 -2.52 -12.28
C GLN A 186 2.76 -3.62 -11.21
N THR A 187 3.14 -3.29 -9.98
CA THR A 187 3.13 -4.23 -8.85
C THR A 187 1.77 -4.86 -8.61
N TYR A 188 0.67 -4.19 -9.00
CA TYR A 188 -0.66 -4.79 -8.87
C TYR A 188 -0.93 -5.94 -9.88
N LEU A 189 -0.09 -6.11 -10.88
CA LEU A 189 -0.18 -7.25 -11.81
C LEU A 189 -0.07 -8.60 -11.07
N VAL A 190 0.64 -8.64 -9.93
CA VAL A 190 0.78 -9.86 -9.12
C VAL A 190 -0.55 -10.36 -8.52
N VAL A 191 -1.60 -9.55 -8.55
CA VAL A 191 -2.94 -9.94 -8.11
C VAL A 191 -3.63 -10.84 -9.16
N VAL A 192 -3.26 -10.72 -10.43
CA VAL A 192 -3.86 -11.53 -11.52
C VAL A 192 -3.64 -13.04 -11.30
N PRO A 193 -2.43 -13.53 -10.99
CA PRO A 193 -2.23 -14.93 -10.59
C PRO A 193 -3.08 -15.35 -9.37
N ALA A 194 -3.27 -14.45 -8.38
CA ALA A 194 -4.13 -14.73 -7.24
C ALA A 194 -5.60 -14.93 -7.66
N LEU A 195 -6.09 -14.15 -8.63
CA LEU A 195 -7.43 -14.33 -9.21
C LEU A 195 -7.54 -15.66 -9.97
N VAL A 196 -6.51 -16.06 -10.73
CA VAL A 196 -6.49 -17.36 -11.42
C VAL A 196 -6.59 -18.51 -10.42
N VAL A 197 -5.81 -18.46 -9.34
CA VAL A 197 -5.92 -19.47 -8.26
C VAL A 197 -7.32 -19.46 -7.65
N LEU A 198 -7.93 -18.29 -7.44
CA LEU A 198 -9.25 -18.16 -6.86
C LEU A 198 -10.37 -18.76 -7.74
N MET A 199 -10.21 -18.80 -9.06
CA MET A 199 -11.16 -19.47 -9.97
C MET A 199 -11.38 -20.94 -9.57
N PHE A 200 -10.39 -21.63 -9.04
CA PHE A 200 -10.53 -23.01 -8.54
C PHE A 200 -11.37 -23.11 -7.27
N TRP A 201 -11.41 -22.05 -6.45
CA TRP A 201 -12.31 -21.94 -5.28
C TRP A 201 -13.71 -21.51 -5.66
N LEU A 202 -13.85 -20.64 -6.67
CA LEU A 202 -15.11 -20.05 -7.13
C LEU A 202 -15.63 -20.72 -8.41
N ARG A 203 -15.76 -22.05 -8.41
CA ARG A 203 -16.16 -22.82 -9.60
C ARG A 203 -17.46 -22.33 -10.25
N GLU A 204 -18.43 -21.89 -9.46
CA GLU A 204 -19.70 -21.39 -9.98
C GLU A 204 -19.57 -19.97 -10.58
N LYS A 205 -18.58 -19.19 -10.16
CA LYS A 205 -18.37 -17.79 -10.59
C LYS A 205 -17.13 -17.60 -11.46
N TRP A 206 -16.53 -18.69 -11.96
CA TRP A 206 -15.29 -18.64 -12.72
C TRP A 206 -15.38 -17.68 -13.92
N SER A 207 -16.55 -17.62 -14.60
CA SER A 207 -16.79 -16.73 -15.76
C SER A 207 -16.70 -15.25 -15.36
N SER A 208 -17.27 -14.88 -14.22
CA SER A 208 -17.19 -13.50 -13.71
C SER A 208 -15.76 -13.13 -13.32
N VAL A 209 -15.01 -14.06 -12.70
CA VAL A 209 -13.58 -13.86 -12.39
C VAL A 209 -12.77 -13.74 -13.68
N LEU A 210 -13.04 -14.57 -14.68
CA LEU A 210 -12.38 -14.53 -15.98
C LEU A 210 -12.64 -13.19 -16.71
N ILE A 211 -13.89 -12.69 -16.71
CA ILE A 211 -14.24 -11.37 -17.26
C ILE A 211 -13.41 -10.28 -16.57
N CYS A 212 -13.30 -10.34 -15.24
CA CYS A 212 -12.48 -9.39 -14.49
C CYS A 212 -11.00 -9.45 -14.91
N ILE A 213 -10.41 -10.65 -15.04
CA ILE A 213 -9.03 -10.85 -15.49
C ILE A 213 -8.84 -10.31 -16.92
N ILE A 214 -9.70 -10.69 -17.85
CA ILE A 214 -9.59 -10.26 -19.25
C ILE A 214 -9.66 -8.74 -19.35
N ASN A 215 -10.61 -8.10 -18.66
CA ASN A 215 -10.74 -6.64 -18.73
C ASN A 215 -9.55 -5.93 -18.06
N SER A 216 -9.02 -6.47 -16.97
CA SER A 216 -7.83 -5.87 -16.34
C SER A 216 -6.61 -5.95 -17.26
N LEU A 217 -6.38 -7.11 -17.88
CA LEU A 217 -5.26 -7.30 -18.82
C LEU A 217 -5.46 -6.50 -20.11
N ALA A 218 -6.67 -6.46 -20.67
CA ALA A 218 -6.97 -5.66 -21.85
C ALA A 218 -6.71 -4.16 -21.60
N ALA A 219 -7.10 -3.66 -20.43
CA ALA A 219 -6.87 -2.27 -20.06
C ALA A 219 -5.39 -1.88 -19.96
N CYS A 220 -4.48 -2.80 -19.57
CA CYS A 220 -3.07 -2.49 -19.36
C CYS A 220 -2.09 -3.10 -20.38
N SER A 221 -2.50 -4.08 -21.17
CA SER A 221 -1.62 -4.82 -22.12
C SER A 221 -0.93 -3.91 -23.13
N TRP A 222 -1.63 -2.89 -23.63
CA TRP A 222 -1.06 -1.94 -24.58
C TRP A 222 0.22 -1.28 -24.07
N LEU A 223 0.31 -1.00 -22.77
CA LEU A 223 1.48 -0.40 -22.14
C LEU A 223 2.66 -1.37 -22.15
N PHE A 224 2.42 -2.63 -21.81
CA PHE A 224 3.47 -3.65 -21.79
C PHE A 224 3.96 -4.01 -23.21
N VAL A 225 3.05 -3.98 -24.19
CA VAL A 225 3.42 -4.08 -25.61
C VAL A 225 4.27 -2.88 -26.03
N LEU A 226 3.88 -1.66 -25.64
CA LEU A 226 4.64 -0.45 -25.96
C LEU A 226 6.03 -0.46 -25.36
N TRP A 227 6.17 -0.93 -24.12
CA TRP A 227 7.44 -1.00 -23.41
C TRP A 227 8.29 -2.23 -23.78
N HIS A 228 7.73 -3.21 -24.50
CA HIS A 228 8.31 -4.54 -24.70
C HIS A 228 8.68 -5.25 -23.39
N GLY A 229 7.94 -4.96 -22.29
CA GLY A 229 8.21 -5.50 -20.96
C GLY A 229 7.32 -4.89 -19.88
N LEU A 230 7.66 -5.14 -18.62
CA LEU A 230 6.89 -4.68 -17.47
C LEU A 230 7.29 -3.29 -16.97
N ALA A 231 8.37 -2.71 -17.51
CA ALA A 231 8.89 -1.40 -17.13
C ALA A 231 9.31 -0.62 -18.37
N PRO A 232 9.43 0.73 -18.29
CA PRO A 232 9.96 1.53 -19.38
C PRO A 232 11.35 1.05 -19.83
N PRO A 233 11.70 1.13 -21.13
CA PRO A 233 12.94 0.55 -21.66
C PRO A 233 14.22 0.99 -20.95
N HIS A 234 14.26 2.23 -20.44
CA HIS A 234 15.43 2.77 -19.72
C HIS A 234 15.52 2.30 -18.26
N TYR A 235 14.45 1.67 -17.74
CA TYR A 235 14.39 1.13 -16.37
C TYR A 235 14.71 -0.37 -16.29
N TYR A 236 14.98 -1.05 -17.41
CA TYR A 236 15.27 -2.49 -17.41
C TYR A 236 16.43 -2.86 -16.49
N ARG A 237 17.46 -2.03 -16.37
CA ARG A 237 18.58 -2.27 -15.46
C ARG A 237 18.18 -2.41 -14.00
N ILE A 238 17.02 -1.88 -13.60
CA ILE A 238 16.48 -1.97 -12.24
C ILE A 238 15.64 -3.25 -12.08
N ALA A 239 15.08 -3.78 -13.18
CA ALA A 239 14.17 -4.92 -13.20
C ALA A 239 14.83 -6.23 -13.70
N GLU A 240 16.02 -6.17 -14.26
CA GLU A 240 16.67 -7.28 -14.96
C GLU A 240 17.28 -8.36 -14.08
N SER A 241 17.44 -8.12 -12.80
CA SER A 241 18.20 -9.06 -12.01
C SER A 241 17.33 -10.01 -11.19
N SER A 242 17.96 -11.07 -10.74
CA SER A 242 17.48 -12.05 -9.78
C SER A 242 16.76 -11.40 -8.59
N GLY A 243 15.70 -12.03 -8.07
CA GLY A 243 14.96 -11.52 -6.92
C GLY A 243 15.87 -11.21 -5.71
N SER A 244 15.53 -10.18 -4.96
CA SER A 244 16.22 -9.78 -3.72
C SER A 244 15.52 -10.40 -2.51
N PHE A 245 16.17 -11.33 -1.86
CA PHE A 245 15.68 -11.92 -0.60
C PHE A 245 15.62 -10.87 0.53
N ALA A 246 16.56 -9.92 0.53
CA ALA A 246 16.53 -8.82 1.47
C ALA A 246 15.27 -7.96 1.30
N ASN A 247 14.85 -7.66 0.07
CA ASN A 247 13.63 -6.91 -0.20
C ASN A 247 12.37 -7.67 0.25
N LEU A 248 12.37 -9.01 0.18
CA LEU A 248 11.31 -9.83 0.75
C LEU A 248 11.23 -9.65 2.27
N LEU A 249 12.36 -9.76 2.98
CA LEU A 249 12.40 -9.58 4.43
C LEU A 249 11.95 -8.19 4.85
N PHE A 250 12.40 -7.14 4.16
CA PHE A 250 11.93 -5.78 4.40
C PHE A 250 10.41 -5.67 4.18
N SER A 251 9.90 -6.25 3.10
CA SER A 251 8.48 -6.22 2.78
C SER A 251 7.64 -6.85 3.89
N LEU A 252 8.02 -8.05 4.34
CA LEU A 252 7.38 -8.72 5.47
C LEU A 252 7.45 -7.89 6.76
N SER A 253 8.60 -7.29 7.04
CA SER A 253 8.84 -6.47 8.22
C SER A 253 7.99 -5.20 8.22
N TYR A 254 7.88 -4.52 7.10
CA TYR A 254 7.05 -3.31 6.99
C TYR A 254 5.54 -3.64 6.98
N ALA A 255 5.12 -4.78 6.41
CA ALA A 255 3.75 -5.25 6.54
C ALA A 255 3.40 -5.58 8.00
N ALA A 256 4.34 -6.20 8.73
CA ALA A 256 4.20 -6.46 10.16
C ALA A 256 4.15 -5.15 10.98
N ALA A 257 5.03 -4.19 10.68
CA ALA A 257 5.04 -2.87 11.32
C ALA A 257 3.70 -2.14 11.08
N ALA A 258 3.18 -2.13 9.84
CA ALA A 258 1.87 -1.58 9.56
C ALA A 258 0.77 -2.28 10.37
N THR A 259 0.85 -3.61 10.49
CA THR A 259 -0.10 -4.39 11.30
C THR A 259 -0.05 -4.01 12.78
N LEU A 260 1.14 -3.74 13.35
CA LEU A 260 1.26 -3.26 14.74
C LEU A 260 0.56 -1.90 14.94
N PHE A 261 0.65 -1.01 13.97
CA PHE A 261 -0.07 0.27 14.05
C PHE A 261 -1.57 0.11 13.83
N LEU A 262 -2.01 -0.78 12.95
CA LEU A 262 -3.43 -1.01 12.68
C LEU A 262 -4.12 -1.87 13.77
N ASN A 263 -3.53 -3.02 14.08
CA ASN A 263 -4.07 -4.00 15.02
C ASN A 263 -2.96 -4.84 15.68
N PRO A 264 -2.30 -4.35 16.74
CA PRO A 264 -1.23 -5.09 17.40
C PRO A 264 -1.66 -6.43 17.95
N ALA A 265 -2.93 -6.56 18.39
CA ALA A 265 -3.45 -7.81 18.92
C ALA A 265 -3.41 -8.97 17.91
N TRP A 266 -3.42 -8.65 16.59
CA TRP A 266 -3.33 -9.63 15.53
C TRP A 266 -1.99 -10.39 15.55
N LEU A 267 -0.89 -9.73 15.93
CA LEU A 267 0.43 -10.33 16.11
C LEU A 267 0.69 -10.81 17.54
N LEU A 268 0.37 -9.97 18.53
CA LEU A 268 0.78 -10.20 19.92
C LEU A 268 0.04 -11.38 20.60
N ARG A 269 -1.11 -11.80 20.06
CA ARG A 269 -1.85 -12.98 20.56
C ARG A 269 -1.25 -14.33 20.17
N GLN A 270 -0.10 -14.36 19.47
CA GLN A 270 0.57 -15.61 19.13
C GLN A 270 1.22 -16.22 20.36
N ARG A 271 1.36 -17.58 20.34
CA ARG A 271 2.00 -18.34 21.44
C ARG A 271 3.48 -17.95 21.56
N VAL A 272 4.02 -17.99 22.76
CA VAL A 272 5.44 -17.71 23.04
C VAL A 272 6.36 -18.56 22.18
N THR A 273 6.03 -19.85 21.95
CA THR A 273 6.79 -20.73 21.05
C THR A 273 6.91 -20.20 19.63
N VAL A 274 5.87 -19.54 19.10
CA VAL A 274 5.95 -18.89 17.77
C VAL A 274 6.94 -17.75 17.79
N TRP A 275 6.95 -16.95 18.85
CA TRP A 275 7.90 -15.87 19.01
C TRP A 275 9.34 -16.35 19.13
N ILE A 276 9.60 -17.40 19.91
CA ILE A 276 10.95 -18.00 20.04
C ILE A 276 11.44 -18.51 18.67
N ILE A 277 10.64 -19.33 17.99
CA ILE A 277 11.01 -19.86 16.66
C ILE A 277 11.23 -18.71 15.67
N SER A 278 10.33 -17.71 15.66
CA SER A 278 10.45 -16.55 14.75
C SER A 278 11.68 -15.71 15.06
N THR A 279 12.11 -15.61 16.32
CA THR A 279 13.36 -14.90 16.69
C THR A 279 14.59 -15.64 16.15
N LEU A 280 14.63 -16.97 16.30
CA LEU A 280 15.71 -17.77 15.74
C LEU A 280 15.75 -17.67 14.20
N CYS A 281 14.59 -17.79 13.56
CA CYS A 281 14.48 -17.63 12.12
C CYS A 281 14.85 -16.20 11.67
N GLY A 282 14.36 -15.18 12.35
CA GLY A 282 14.64 -13.78 12.04
C GLY A 282 16.14 -13.44 12.15
N PHE A 283 16.79 -13.95 13.19
CA PHE A 283 18.25 -13.84 13.34
C PHE A 283 18.99 -14.53 12.19
N ALA A 284 18.66 -15.80 11.91
CA ALA A 284 19.29 -16.56 10.83
C ALA A 284 19.08 -15.87 9.46
N LEU A 285 17.85 -15.45 9.15
CA LEU A 285 17.54 -14.76 7.90
C LEU A 285 18.27 -13.43 7.77
N SER A 286 18.39 -12.64 8.86
CA SER A 286 19.15 -11.38 8.87
C SER A 286 20.64 -11.63 8.64
N TYR A 287 21.18 -12.68 9.23
CA TYR A 287 22.58 -13.08 9.03
C TYR A 287 22.86 -13.50 7.58
N PHE A 288 22.01 -14.32 6.99
CA PHE A 288 22.17 -14.78 5.61
C PHE A 288 21.89 -13.68 4.58
N ALA A 289 21.00 -12.75 4.88
CA ALA A 289 20.69 -11.64 3.98
C ALA A 289 21.83 -10.62 3.81
N ARG A 290 22.92 -10.74 4.54
CA ARG A 290 24.18 -9.94 4.59
C ARG A 290 24.06 -8.40 4.46
N ASN A 291 22.99 -7.92 3.84
CA ASN A 291 22.67 -6.49 3.61
C ASN A 291 21.29 -6.13 4.15
N TYR A 292 20.74 -6.94 5.07
CA TYR A 292 19.49 -6.63 5.75
C TYR A 292 19.77 -5.53 6.80
N GLU A 293 20.00 -4.36 6.28
CA GLU A 293 20.14 -3.14 7.05
C GLU A 293 18.97 -2.25 6.68
N SER A 294 18.21 -1.80 7.66
CA SER A 294 17.08 -0.87 7.39
C SER A 294 17.63 0.41 6.77
N PRO A 295 17.44 0.68 5.47
CA PRO A 295 18.14 1.77 4.79
C PRO A 295 17.95 3.14 5.45
N PRO A 296 16.73 3.57 5.87
CA PRO A 296 16.58 4.87 6.53
C PRO A 296 17.18 4.91 7.93
N ALA A 297 17.11 3.80 8.68
CA ALA A 297 17.63 3.72 10.02
C ALA A 297 19.16 3.60 10.06
N LYS A 298 19.76 2.93 9.05
CA LYS A 298 21.21 2.75 9.01
C LYS A 298 21.96 4.09 8.95
N SER A 299 21.64 4.94 8.00
CA SER A 299 22.31 6.23 7.86
C SER A 299 22.12 7.10 9.10
N LEU A 300 20.92 7.12 9.68
CA LEU A 300 20.61 7.84 10.90
C LEU A 300 21.38 7.25 12.09
N LEU A 301 21.39 5.94 12.25
CA LEU A 301 22.07 5.27 13.37
C LEU A 301 23.59 5.41 13.28
N VAL A 302 24.16 5.27 12.08
CA VAL A 302 25.61 5.47 11.84
C VAL A 302 26.00 6.92 12.07
N HIS A 303 25.19 7.88 11.61
CA HIS A 303 25.45 9.31 11.86
C HIS A 303 25.34 9.67 13.34
N THR A 304 24.40 9.05 14.08
CA THR A 304 24.16 9.37 15.50
C THR A 304 25.14 8.69 16.44
N PHE A 305 25.49 7.43 16.16
CA PHE A 305 26.23 6.57 17.09
C PHE A 305 27.63 6.16 16.59
N GLY A 306 28.04 6.63 15.42
CA GLY A 306 29.30 6.25 14.77
C GLY A 306 29.21 4.90 14.05
N ASN A 307 30.23 4.63 13.19
CA ASN A 307 30.19 3.51 12.25
C ASN A 307 30.01 2.13 12.91
N GLN A 308 30.80 1.79 13.91
CA GLN A 308 30.74 0.44 14.50
C GLN A 308 29.46 0.23 15.31
N PHE A 309 29.14 1.17 16.21
CA PHE A 309 27.99 1.03 17.10
C PHE A 309 26.67 1.21 16.37
N GLY A 310 26.61 2.15 15.39
CA GLY A 310 25.45 2.34 14.53
C GLY A 310 25.13 1.11 13.67
N LEU A 311 26.15 0.41 13.14
CA LEU A 311 25.99 -0.84 12.41
C LEU A 311 25.45 -1.97 13.30
N TRP A 312 25.97 -2.08 14.54
CA TRP A 312 25.48 -3.07 15.52
C TRP A 312 24.00 -2.84 15.88
N ILE A 313 23.63 -1.59 16.19
CA ILE A 313 22.23 -1.24 16.47
C ILE A 313 21.37 -1.54 15.23
N GLY A 314 21.86 -1.18 14.03
CA GLY A 314 21.16 -1.48 12.77
C GLY A 314 20.89 -2.96 12.57
N PHE A 315 21.88 -3.82 12.87
CA PHE A 315 21.73 -5.27 12.83
C PHE A 315 20.68 -5.77 13.83
N VAL A 316 20.72 -5.31 15.08
CA VAL A 316 19.73 -5.69 16.12
C VAL A 316 18.33 -5.26 15.70
N VAL A 317 18.16 -4.03 15.21
CA VAL A 317 16.88 -3.54 14.67
C VAL A 317 16.42 -4.40 13.50
N GLY A 318 17.33 -4.78 12.60
CA GLY A 318 17.05 -5.70 11.50
C GLY A 318 16.54 -7.06 12.00
N CYS A 319 17.19 -7.66 12.99
CA CYS A 319 16.76 -8.92 13.59
C CYS A 319 15.34 -8.82 14.21
N VAL A 320 15.06 -7.73 14.93
CA VAL A 320 13.72 -7.49 15.51
C VAL A 320 12.68 -7.35 14.40
N LEU A 321 12.96 -6.57 13.37
CA LEU A 321 12.06 -6.38 12.22
C LEU A 321 11.84 -7.70 11.47
N ALA A 322 12.88 -8.49 11.23
CA ALA A 322 12.75 -9.80 10.61
C ALA A 322 11.90 -10.75 11.46
N THR A 323 12.12 -10.75 12.79
CA THR A 323 11.32 -11.56 13.73
C THR A 323 9.83 -11.24 13.62
N ILE A 324 9.45 -9.96 13.70
CA ILE A 324 8.03 -9.57 13.57
C ILE A 324 7.48 -9.88 12.16
N GLY A 325 8.31 -9.79 11.12
CA GLY A 325 7.98 -10.20 9.75
C GLY A 325 7.66 -11.68 9.64
N VAL A 326 8.46 -12.55 10.27
CA VAL A 326 8.23 -14.01 10.31
C VAL A 326 6.95 -14.32 11.10
N VAL A 327 6.73 -13.69 12.27
CA VAL A 327 5.47 -13.83 13.03
C VAL A 327 4.27 -13.42 12.18
N TRP A 328 4.41 -12.34 11.43
CA TRP A 328 3.36 -11.85 10.53
C TRP A 328 3.05 -12.87 9.41
N ALA A 329 4.08 -13.40 8.75
CA ALA A 329 3.93 -14.40 7.69
C ALA A 329 3.24 -15.66 8.23
N TRP A 330 3.68 -16.16 9.38
CA TRP A 330 3.04 -17.29 10.05
C TRP A 330 1.57 -17.03 10.39
N THR A 331 1.27 -15.86 10.96
CA THR A 331 -0.09 -15.49 11.37
C THR A 331 -1.01 -15.36 10.15
N THR A 332 -0.50 -14.79 9.05
CA THR A 332 -1.21 -14.68 7.78
C THR A 332 -1.50 -16.07 7.20
N PHE A 333 -0.50 -16.93 7.15
CA PHE A 333 -0.67 -18.34 6.72
C PHE A 333 -1.69 -19.09 7.56
N LYS A 334 -1.60 -19.00 8.89
CA LYS A 334 -2.55 -19.63 9.82
C LYS A 334 -3.98 -19.09 9.61
N THR A 335 -4.11 -17.81 9.35
CA THR A 335 -5.41 -17.17 9.06
C THR A 335 -5.96 -17.68 7.74
N PHE A 336 -5.13 -17.77 6.69
CA PHE A 336 -5.49 -18.37 5.41
C PHE A 336 -6.00 -19.80 5.59
N TRP A 337 -5.27 -20.65 6.33
CA TRP A 337 -5.67 -22.05 6.56
C TRP A 337 -7.00 -22.18 7.28
N ARG A 338 -7.25 -21.32 8.27
CA ARG A 338 -8.51 -21.29 9.03
C ARG A 338 -9.69 -20.77 8.19
N LYS A 339 -9.44 -19.81 7.34
CA LYS A 339 -10.46 -19.10 6.55
C LYS A 339 -10.57 -19.61 5.11
N ARG A 340 -9.91 -20.73 4.77
CA ARG A 340 -9.85 -21.27 3.41
C ARG A 340 -11.22 -21.62 2.79
N ARG A 341 -12.29 -21.70 3.60
CA ARG A 341 -13.66 -21.93 3.11
C ARG A 341 -14.42 -20.63 2.79
N ASP A 342 -13.87 -19.49 3.17
CA ASP A 342 -14.44 -18.18 2.91
C ASP A 342 -13.72 -17.56 1.68
N PRO A 343 -14.38 -17.54 0.50
CA PRO A 343 -13.74 -17.06 -0.73
C PRO A 343 -13.28 -15.61 -0.64
N GLY A 344 -14.02 -14.75 0.05
CA GLY A 344 -13.65 -13.36 0.26
C GLY A 344 -12.36 -13.22 1.06
N GLN A 345 -12.22 -13.99 2.13
CA GLN A 345 -10.98 -14.03 2.93
C GLN A 345 -9.82 -14.66 2.17
N VAL A 346 -10.06 -15.73 1.39
CA VAL A 346 -9.05 -16.35 0.51
C VAL A 346 -8.54 -15.31 -0.47
N PHE A 347 -9.44 -14.59 -1.14
CA PHE A 347 -9.06 -13.52 -2.07
C PHE A 347 -8.19 -12.45 -1.40
N LEU A 348 -8.62 -11.92 -0.26
CA LEU A 348 -7.88 -10.88 0.45
C LEU A 348 -6.49 -11.37 0.88
N LEU A 349 -6.38 -12.58 1.41
CA LEU A 349 -5.12 -13.15 1.89
C LEU A 349 -4.15 -13.50 0.74
N LEU A 350 -4.65 -14.04 -0.39
CA LEU A 350 -3.84 -14.28 -1.58
C LEU A 350 -3.34 -12.96 -2.18
N SER A 351 -4.22 -11.97 -2.32
CA SER A 351 -3.84 -10.63 -2.83
C SER A 351 -2.82 -9.95 -1.91
N LEU A 352 -3.02 -10.03 -0.59
CA LEU A 352 -2.08 -9.49 0.39
C LEU A 352 -0.71 -10.18 0.28
N GLY A 353 -0.69 -11.51 0.24
CA GLY A 353 0.53 -12.29 0.08
C GLY A 353 1.27 -11.93 -1.21
N ALA A 354 0.57 -11.88 -2.34
CA ALA A 354 1.14 -11.51 -3.63
C ALA A 354 1.76 -10.10 -3.61
N LEU A 355 1.06 -9.11 -3.07
CA LEU A 355 1.54 -7.72 -2.98
C LEU A 355 2.74 -7.57 -2.04
N VAL A 356 2.76 -8.30 -0.92
CA VAL A 356 3.89 -8.29 0.02
C VAL A 356 5.11 -9.01 -0.57
N LEU A 357 4.90 -10.01 -1.43
CA LEU A 357 5.99 -10.71 -2.13
C LEU A 357 6.51 -9.93 -3.35
N ALA A 358 5.71 -9.03 -3.95
CA ALA A 358 6.07 -8.32 -5.17
C ALA A 358 7.43 -7.58 -5.10
N PRO A 359 7.81 -6.90 -4.00
CA PRO A 359 9.09 -6.21 -3.90
C PRO A 359 10.32 -7.13 -3.98
N MET A 360 10.16 -8.45 -3.84
CA MET A 360 11.25 -9.41 -4.05
C MET A 360 11.83 -9.34 -5.46
N LYS A 361 11.02 -8.96 -6.46
CA LYS A 361 11.47 -8.79 -7.85
C LYS A 361 12.24 -7.49 -8.11
N MET A 362 12.26 -6.59 -7.15
CA MET A 362 12.98 -5.33 -7.30
C MET A 362 14.43 -5.50 -6.83
N THR A 363 15.36 -5.02 -7.62
CA THR A 363 16.79 -5.10 -7.35
C THR A 363 17.35 -3.80 -6.83
N ALA A 364 16.59 -2.71 -7.02
CA ALA A 364 16.91 -1.42 -6.44
C ALA A 364 16.72 -1.41 -4.92
N GLN A 365 17.20 -0.35 -4.28
CA GLN A 365 17.02 -0.12 -2.86
C GLN A 365 15.55 -0.22 -2.47
N PHE A 366 15.27 -0.99 -1.40
CA PHE A 366 13.92 -1.11 -0.88
C PHE A 366 13.40 0.24 -0.37
N SER A 367 12.15 0.54 -0.73
CA SER A 367 11.41 1.67 -0.17
C SER A 367 10.18 1.17 0.60
N SER A 368 9.99 1.68 1.81
CA SER A 368 8.79 1.38 2.62
C SER A 368 7.47 1.73 1.89
N ARG A 369 7.53 2.60 0.88
CA ARG A 369 6.39 2.96 0.03
C ARG A 369 5.83 1.78 -0.76
N TYR A 370 6.65 0.74 -1.05
CA TYR A 370 6.16 -0.45 -1.74
C TYR A 370 5.05 -1.17 -0.97
N ILE A 371 5.04 -1.04 0.37
CA ILE A 371 4.00 -1.62 1.23
C ILE A 371 2.74 -0.76 1.28
N VAL A 372 2.82 0.52 0.91
CA VAL A 372 1.60 1.37 0.83
C VAL A 372 0.56 0.74 -0.09
N GLY A 373 0.98 0.14 -1.20
CA GLY A 373 0.08 -0.51 -2.16
C GLY A 373 -0.77 -1.65 -1.57
N CYS A 374 -0.34 -2.30 -0.49
CA CYS A 374 -1.11 -3.37 0.13
C CYS A 374 -1.96 -2.91 1.34
N LEU A 375 -1.85 -1.64 1.79
CA LEU A 375 -2.48 -1.18 3.03
C LEU A 375 -4.00 -1.31 3.05
N GLY A 376 -4.68 -1.13 1.91
CA GLY A 376 -6.13 -1.32 1.82
C GLY A 376 -6.54 -2.76 2.14
N VAL A 377 -5.89 -3.74 1.52
CA VAL A 377 -6.15 -5.17 1.76
C VAL A 377 -5.66 -5.58 3.15
N LEU A 378 -4.50 -5.11 3.58
CA LEU A 378 -3.99 -5.36 4.92
C LEU A 378 -5.01 -4.89 5.99
N PHE A 379 -5.55 -3.68 5.82
CA PHE A 379 -6.59 -3.15 6.69
C PHE A 379 -7.83 -4.04 6.75
N LEU A 380 -8.28 -4.57 5.61
CA LEU A 380 -9.45 -5.47 5.55
C LEU A 380 -9.18 -6.83 6.21
N VAL A 381 -7.95 -7.35 6.11
CA VAL A 381 -7.55 -8.63 6.70
C VAL A 381 -7.37 -8.52 8.22
N VAL A 382 -6.61 -7.54 8.68
CA VAL A 382 -6.25 -7.45 10.11
C VAL A 382 -7.29 -6.69 10.93
N GLY A 383 -8.10 -5.84 10.27
CA GLY A 383 -9.02 -4.92 10.92
C GLY A 383 -8.31 -3.77 11.63
N ALA A 384 -9.09 -2.81 12.09
CA ALA A 384 -8.61 -1.71 12.93
C ALA A 384 -9.60 -1.56 14.11
N PRO A 385 -9.46 -2.38 15.17
CA PRO A 385 -10.39 -2.37 16.27
C PRO A 385 -10.31 -1.05 17.06
N LEU A 386 -11.46 -0.44 17.28
CA LEU A 386 -11.62 0.79 18.07
C LEU A 386 -11.85 0.51 19.57
N GLU A 387 -11.86 -0.75 19.98
CA GLU A 387 -12.31 -1.22 21.30
C GLU A 387 -11.48 -0.66 22.45
N SER A 388 -10.16 -0.56 22.28
CA SER A 388 -9.28 0.02 23.31
C SER A 388 -8.88 1.46 22.94
N ARG A 389 -9.72 2.42 23.34
CA ARG A 389 -9.62 3.83 22.96
C ARG A 389 -8.26 4.47 23.28
N ARG A 390 -7.70 4.18 24.48
CA ARG A 390 -6.41 4.75 24.90
C ARG A 390 -5.26 4.21 24.04
N TYR A 391 -5.21 2.91 23.82
CA TYR A 391 -4.18 2.29 22.96
C TYR A 391 -4.35 2.68 21.50
N TRP A 392 -5.59 2.85 21.04
CA TRP A 392 -5.83 3.35 19.70
C TRP A 392 -5.34 4.79 19.54
N ALA A 393 -5.68 5.68 20.47
CA ALA A 393 -5.23 7.08 20.46
C ALA A 393 -3.70 7.17 20.56
N ALA A 394 -3.06 6.38 21.41
CA ALA A 394 -1.60 6.33 21.52
C ALA A 394 -0.94 5.89 20.20
N ARG A 395 -1.46 4.86 19.53
CA ARG A 395 -0.96 4.42 18.21
C ARG A 395 -1.12 5.50 17.15
N MET A 396 -2.28 6.16 17.10
CA MET A 396 -2.52 7.28 16.20
C MET A 396 -1.54 8.41 16.45
N PHE A 397 -1.31 8.78 17.70
CA PHE A 397 -0.38 9.84 18.08
C PHE A 397 1.06 9.47 17.69
N VAL A 398 1.55 8.32 18.12
CA VAL A 398 2.93 7.85 17.81
C VAL A 398 3.12 7.74 16.29
N GLY A 399 2.17 7.12 15.60
CA GLY A 399 2.21 6.96 14.15
C GLY A 399 2.22 8.29 13.41
N SER A 400 1.42 9.26 13.87
CA SER A 400 1.37 10.59 13.26
C SER A 400 2.65 11.40 13.50
N VAL A 401 3.21 11.33 14.71
CA VAL A 401 4.49 12.00 15.00
C VAL A 401 5.62 11.43 14.13
N LEU A 402 5.73 10.11 14.07
CA LEU A 402 6.72 9.44 13.21
C LEU A 402 6.44 9.74 11.73
N GLY A 403 5.18 9.72 11.32
CA GLY A 403 4.77 10.03 9.94
C GLY A 403 5.12 11.46 9.53
N THR A 404 4.86 12.43 10.40
CA THR A 404 5.24 13.83 10.20
C THR A 404 6.77 13.97 10.09
N ALA A 405 7.53 13.32 10.95
CA ALA A 405 8.99 13.33 10.91
C ALA A 405 9.51 12.72 9.59
N ILE A 406 8.96 11.58 9.16
CA ILE A 406 9.33 10.95 7.89
C ILE A 406 8.97 11.86 6.72
N LEU A 407 7.75 12.42 6.67
CA LEU A 407 7.35 13.33 5.59
C LEU A 407 8.25 14.57 5.56
N TRP A 408 8.61 15.11 6.71
CA TRP A 408 9.56 16.23 6.81
C TRP A 408 10.92 15.88 6.21
N THR A 409 11.48 14.70 6.52
CA THR A 409 12.76 14.27 5.93
C THR A 409 12.69 14.15 4.40
N TYR A 410 11.57 13.69 3.85
CA TYR A 410 11.36 13.65 2.40
C TYR A 410 11.33 15.07 1.79
N PHE A 411 10.74 16.05 2.47
CA PHE A 411 10.76 17.44 2.01
C PHE A 411 12.15 18.09 2.03
N GLN A 412 13.09 17.56 2.82
CA GLN A 412 14.49 18.04 2.84
C GLN A 412 15.36 17.38 1.75
N GLN A 413 14.89 16.31 1.11
CA GLN A 413 15.62 15.65 0.03
C GLN A 413 15.42 16.43 -1.27
N SER A 414 16.52 16.88 -1.88
CA SER A 414 16.54 17.59 -3.17
C SER A 414 16.42 16.63 -4.33
#